data_52ae40ba754ca206c23098f5decfab6b
#
_entry.id   52ae40ba754ca206c23098f5decfab6b
#
_cell.length_a   1.000
_cell.length_b   1.000
_cell.length_c   1.000
_cell.angle_alpha   90.00
_cell.angle_beta   90.00
_cell.angle_gamma   90.00
#
_symmetry.space_group_name_H-M   'P 1'
#
loop_
_entity.id
_entity.type
_entity.pdbx_description
1 polymer ?
#
loop_
_entity_poly.entity_id
_entity_poly.type
_entity_poly.pdbx_seq_one_letter_code
_entity_poly.pdbx_strand_id
1 'polypeptide(L)'
;MKRHRVTNPSQPTLSEQARAGTGRLAACKFLLATIAAVWLWGTQAMAADGLTTLPSSFQPKETMDRLEAGIKAKGMTVFARIDHAAGAAQAGLPLRPTELLIFGNAKAGTPLMQANQAIGIDLPLKALVYEDAAGKVWLSYSDPRWLAHRHGLGAVAVETVNAMAAALNAAATKATKPP
;
A
#
# COMPACT_ATOMS: atom_id res chain seq x y z
N MET A 1 -44.09 6.23 75.68
CA MET A 1 -43.01 5.45 75.15
C MET A 1 -43.59 4.41 74.16
N LYS A 2 -43.57 4.71 72.81
CA LYS A 2 -44.08 3.79 71.81
C LYS A 2 -42.89 3.09 71.14
N ARG A 3 -42.80 1.78 71.23
CA ARG A 3 -41.79 0.95 70.57
C ARG A 3 -42.24 0.66 69.12
N HIS A 4 -41.47 1.11 68.10
CA HIS A 4 -41.68 0.71 66.74
C HIS A 4 -41.07 -0.68 66.52
N ARG A 5 -41.88 -1.59 65.99
CA ARG A 5 -41.51 -2.96 65.58
C ARG A 5 -40.97 -2.86 64.13
N VAL A 6 -39.71 -3.21 63.93
CA VAL A 6 -39.12 -3.35 62.64
C VAL A 6 -39.52 -4.70 62.06
N THR A 7 -40.22 -4.72 60.94
CA THR A 7 -40.57 -5.93 60.18
C THR A 7 -39.41 -6.26 59.20
N ASN A 8 -38.91 -7.48 59.29
CA ASN A 8 -37.87 -8.05 58.44
C ASN A 8 -38.53 -8.51 57.14
N PRO A 9 -37.98 -8.14 55.87
CA PRO A 9 -38.55 -8.63 54.64
C PRO A 9 -38.13 -10.10 54.40
N SER A 10 -39.11 -10.90 54.01
CA SER A 10 -39.12 -12.35 53.79
C SER A 10 -38.04 -12.72 52.68
N GLN A 11 -37.28 -13.77 52.97
CA GLN A 11 -36.38 -14.41 52.05
C GLN A 11 -37.15 -15.17 50.96
N PRO A 12 -36.66 -15.14 49.68
CA PRO A 12 -37.32 -15.88 48.59
C PRO A 12 -37.14 -17.39 48.77
N THR A 13 -38.17 -18.17 48.41
CA THR A 13 -38.22 -19.62 48.51
C THR A 13 -37.37 -20.32 47.48
N LEU A 14 -36.89 -21.55 47.78
CA LEU A 14 -36.01 -22.38 46.94
C LEU A 14 -36.54 -22.67 45.52
N SER A 15 -37.83 -22.45 45.26
CA SER A 15 -38.44 -22.62 43.94
C SER A 15 -38.16 -21.49 42.94
N GLU A 16 -37.75 -20.28 43.43
CA GLU A 16 -37.44 -19.15 42.57
C GLU A 16 -35.98 -19.15 42.08
N GLN A 17 -35.08 -19.85 42.78
CA GLN A 17 -33.66 -19.94 42.41
C GLN A 17 -33.40 -20.90 41.23
N ALA A 18 -34.32 -21.81 40.91
CA ALA A 18 -34.16 -22.79 39.84
C ALA A 18 -34.46 -22.24 38.43
N ARG A 19 -35.07 -21.06 38.29
CA ARG A 19 -35.41 -20.46 36.98
C ARG A 19 -34.40 -19.44 36.46
N ALA A 20 -33.42 -19.03 37.25
CA ALA A 20 -32.42 -18.03 36.87
C ALA A 20 -31.17 -18.60 36.17
N GLY A 21 -31.03 -19.93 36.07
CA GLY A 21 -29.81 -20.60 35.62
C GLY A 21 -29.67 -20.84 34.09
N THR A 22 -30.77 -20.76 33.35
CA THR A 22 -30.73 -21.15 31.91
C THR A 22 -30.52 -20.01 30.93
N GLY A 23 -30.59 -18.74 31.39
CA GLY A 23 -30.40 -17.57 30.52
C GLY A 23 -28.93 -17.13 30.27
N ARG A 24 -28.01 -17.57 31.16
CA ARG A 24 -26.60 -17.07 31.11
C ARG A 24 -25.68 -17.85 30.17
N LEU A 25 -26.03 -19.06 29.80
CA LEU A 25 -25.21 -19.90 28.88
C LEU A 25 -25.46 -19.59 27.41
N ALA A 26 -26.58 -19.00 27.03
CA ALA A 26 -26.88 -18.62 25.64
C ALA A 26 -26.22 -17.31 25.25
N ALA A 27 -26.00 -16.37 26.15
CA ALA A 27 -25.38 -15.07 25.87
C ALA A 27 -23.87 -15.16 25.62
N CYS A 28 -23.16 -16.14 26.23
CA CYS A 28 -21.70 -16.32 25.99
C CYS A 28 -21.37 -16.93 24.62
N LYS A 29 -22.28 -17.69 24.01
CA LYS A 29 -22.02 -18.29 22.67
C LYS A 29 -22.12 -17.28 21.53
N PHE A 30 -22.92 -16.23 21.69
CA PHE A 30 -23.04 -15.16 20.67
C PHE A 30 -21.91 -14.12 20.74
N LEU A 31 -21.29 -13.91 21.91
CA LEU A 31 -20.19 -12.96 22.07
C LEU A 31 -18.87 -13.48 21.49
N LEU A 32 -18.64 -14.78 21.45
CA LEU A 32 -17.42 -15.38 20.86
C LEU A 32 -17.46 -15.42 19.32
N ALA A 33 -18.65 -15.47 18.72
CA ALA A 33 -18.79 -15.46 17.26
C ALA A 33 -18.56 -14.08 16.63
N THR A 34 -18.81 -13.00 17.35
CA THR A 34 -18.61 -11.62 16.87
C THR A 34 -17.16 -11.14 16.94
N ILE A 35 -16.35 -11.71 17.85
CA ILE A 35 -14.92 -11.35 17.96
C ILE A 35 -14.09 -11.97 16.82
N ALA A 36 -14.48 -13.15 16.30
CA ALA A 36 -13.77 -13.78 15.18
C ALA A 36 -13.96 -13.06 13.84
N ALA A 37 -15.04 -12.29 13.67
CA ALA A 37 -15.32 -11.56 12.41
C ALA A 37 -14.54 -10.24 12.27
N VAL A 38 -14.02 -9.67 13.36
CA VAL A 38 -13.30 -8.39 13.36
C VAL A 38 -11.83 -8.54 12.91
N TRP A 39 -11.26 -9.75 12.98
CA TRP A 39 -9.86 -10.01 12.61
C TRP A 39 -9.61 -10.22 11.13
N LEU A 40 -10.68 -10.23 10.29
CA LEU A 40 -10.59 -10.39 8.82
C LEU A 40 -10.62 -9.06 8.06
N TRP A 41 -10.69 -7.94 8.74
CA TRP A 41 -10.43 -6.65 8.09
C TRP A 41 -8.92 -6.45 8.05
N GLY A 42 -8.31 -7.17 7.08
CA GLY A 42 -6.93 -6.95 6.71
C GLY A 42 -6.72 -5.45 6.51
N THR A 43 -5.68 -4.91 7.14
CA THR A 43 -5.19 -3.56 6.90
C THR A 43 -4.99 -3.42 5.39
N GLN A 44 -5.96 -2.82 4.70
CA GLN A 44 -5.76 -2.35 3.35
C GLN A 44 -4.67 -1.30 3.47
N ALA A 45 -3.49 -1.63 2.97
CA ALA A 45 -2.45 -0.63 2.79
C ALA A 45 -3.09 0.49 1.98
N MET A 46 -3.30 1.65 2.61
CA MET A 46 -3.75 2.86 1.92
C MET A 46 -2.72 3.13 0.83
N ALA A 47 -3.10 2.91 -0.42
CA ALA A 47 -2.25 3.32 -1.54
C ALA A 47 -2.03 4.82 -1.38
N ALA A 48 -0.76 5.24 -1.25
CA ALA A 48 -0.43 6.66 -1.22
C ALA A 48 -0.94 7.29 -2.52
N ASP A 49 -1.57 8.47 -2.42
CA ASP A 49 -2.12 9.18 -3.56
C ASP A 49 -1.10 9.27 -4.70
N GLY A 50 -1.49 8.78 -5.87
CA GLY A 50 -0.66 8.79 -7.06
C GLY A 50 0.42 7.71 -7.14
N LEU A 51 0.52 6.81 -6.14
CA LEU A 51 1.45 5.70 -6.18
C LEU A 51 0.77 4.43 -6.69
N THR A 52 1.27 3.86 -7.78
CA THR A 52 0.89 2.52 -8.24
C THR A 52 1.86 1.50 -7.68
N THR A 53 1.36 0.47 -7.01
CA THR A 53 2.16 -0.59 -6.39
C THR A 53 1.69 -1.96 -6.85
N LEU A 54 2.62 -2.79 -7.33
CA LEU A 54 2.36 -4.15 -7.84
C LEU A 54 3.20 -5.16 -7.03
N PRO A 55 2.61 -6.29 -6.60
CA PRO A 55 3.38 -7.37 -6.03
C PRO A 55 4.21 -8.05 -7.12
N SER A 56 5.44 -8.43 -6.80
CA SER A 56 6.30 -9.20 -7.70
C SER A 56 6.33 -10.67 -7.32
N SER A 57 6.36 -11.53 -8.34
CA SER A 57 6.58 -12.98 -8.21
C SER A 57 8.08 -13.34 -8.19
N PHE A 58 8.96 -12.35 -8.31
CA PHE A 58 10.41 -12.52 -8.41
C PHE A 58 11.12 -11.89 -7.22
N GLN A 59 12.40 -12.27 -7.03
CA GLN A 59 13.27 -11.64 -6.04
C GLN A 59 13.53 -10.16 -6.40
N PRO A 60 13.91 -9.31 -5.42
CA PRO A 60 14.07 -7.86 -5.64
C PRO A 60 15.01 -7.53 -6.81
N LYS A 61 16.19 -8.16 -6.83
CA LYS A 61 17.17 -7.93 -7.91
C LYS A 61 16.64 -8.34 -9.27
N GLU A 62 16.00 -9.50 -9.38
CA GLU A 62 15.42 -9.96 -10.64
C GLU A 62 14.30 -9.04 -11.12
N THR A 63 13.42 -8.61 -10.21
CA THR A 63 12.35 -7.66 -10.52
C THR A 63 12.91 -6.37 -11.10
N MET A 64 13.96 -5.82 -10.49
CA MET A 64 14.61 -4.61 -10.96
C MET A 64 15.30 -4.81 -12.31
N ASP A 65 16.03 -5.91 -12.51
CA ASP A 65 16.70 -6.23 -13.77
C ASP A 65 15.69 -6.37 -14.93
N ARG A 66 14.54 -7.02 -14.67
CA ARG A 66 13.45 -7.18 -15.64
C ARG A 66 12.79 -5.84 -15.96
N LEU A 67 12.59 -4.97 -14.96
CA LEU A 67 12.08 -3.62 -15.17
C LEU A 67 13.03 -2.81 -16.04
N GLU A 68 14.30 -2.78 -15.71
CA GLU A 68 15.32 -2.04 -16.45
C GLU A 68 15.39 -2.50 -17.92
N ALA A 69 15.40 -3.82 -18.17
CA ALA A 69 15.36 -4.37 -19.50
C ALA A 69 14.09 -3.95 -20.27
N GLY A 70 12.92 -3.97 -19.61
CA GLY A 70 11.65 -3.55 -20.20
C GLY A 70 11.62 -2.06 -20.55
N ILE A 71 12.20 -1.21 -19.71
CA ILE A 71 12.35 0.24 -19.93
C ILE A 71 13.26 0.52 -21.14
N LYS A 72 14.43 -0.14 -21.19
CA LYS A 72 15.38 -0.01 -22.33
C LYS A 72 14.76 -0.51 -23.63
N ALA A 73 14.03 -1.62 -23.62
CA ALA A 73 13.36 -2.16 -24.80
C ALA A 73 12.28 -1.23 -25.37
N LYS A 74 11.74 -0.31 -24.56
CA LYS A 74 10.81 0.74 -25.00
C LYS A 74 11.51 2.03 -25.47
N GLY A 75 12.83 2.02 -25.62
CA GLY A 75 13.61 3.17 -26.06
C GLY A 75 13.72 4.29 -25.02
N MET A 76 13.48 3.97 -23.73
CA MET A 76 13.72 4.92 -22.65
C MET A 76 15.17 4.85 -22.16
N THR A 77 15.69 5.98 -21.74
CA THR A 77 17.03 6.09 -21.14
C THR A 77 16.94 5.80 -19.64
N VAL A 78 17.81 4.93 -19.15
CA VAL A 78 18.07 4.76 -17.72
C VAL A 78 19.16 5.74 -17.31
N PHE A 79 18.86 6.65 -16.39
CA PHE A 79 19.79 7.67 -15.91
C PHE A 79 20.58 7.19 -14.71
N ALA A 80 19.91 6.46 -13.79
CA ALA A 80 20.55 5.93 -12.59
C ALA A 80 19.78 4.72 -12.05
N ARG A 81 20.52 3.87 -11.36
CA ARG A 81 20.02 2.80 -10.51
C ARG A 81 20.67 2.98 -9.14
N ILE A 82 19.88 3.17 -8.11
CA ILE A 82 20.33 3.54 -6.78
C ILE A 82 19.96 2.44 -5.80
N ASP A 83 20.96 1.76 -5.25
CA ASP A 83 20.78 0.76 -4.19
C ASP A 83 20.79 1.44 -2.82
N HIS A 84 19.60 1.67 -2.28
CA HIS A 84 19.43 2.25 -0.95
C HIS A 84 19.89 1.30 0.15
N ALA A 85 19.76 -0.02 -0.04
CA ALA A 85 20.20 -1.00 0.95
C ALA A 85 21.74 -1.02 1.06
N ALA A 86 22.45 -0.94 -0.07
CA ALA A 86 23.91 -0.79 -0.07
C ALA A 86 24.35 0.53 0.58
N GLY A 87 23.65 1.63 0.32
CA GLY A 87 23.90 2.92 0.97
C GLY A 87 23.70 2.86 2.49
N ALA A 88 22.63 2.21 2.94
CA ALA A 88 22.36 2.01 4.36
C ALA A 88 23.45 1.16 5.03
N ALA A 89 23.89 0.07 4.38
CA ALA A 89 24.96 -0.77 4.89
C ALA A 89 26.28 0.00 5.05
N GLN A 90 26.63 0.90 4.13
CA GLN A 90 27.79 1.79 4.24
C GLN A 90 27.69 2.75 5.44
N ALA A 91 26.45 3.13 5.81
CA ALA A 91 26.19 3.96 6.99
C ALA A 91 26.06 3.14 8.29
N GLY A 92 26.25 1.81 8.25
CA GLY A 92 26.10 0.92 9.40
C GLY A 92 24.64 0.69 9.82
N LEU A 93 23.67 0.95 8.93
CA LEU A 93 22.24 0.83 9.20
C LEU A 93 21.64 -0.37 8.44
N PRO A 94 20.74 -1.14 9.07
CA PRO A 94 20.03 -2.22 8.38
C PRO A 94 18.91 -1.66 7.49
N LEU A 95 18.87 -2.10 6.24
CA LEU A 95 17.73 -1.86 5.33
C LEU A 95 17.53 -3.11 4.47
N ARG A 96 16.28 -3.57 4.36
CA ARG A 96 15.93 -4.64 3.41
C ARG A 96 16.20 -4.20 1.98
N PRO A 97 16.31 -5.14 1.03
CA PRO A 97 16.49 -4.81 -0.39
C PRO A 97 15.55 -3.69 -0.81
N THR A 98 16.11 -2.58 -1.24
CA THR A 98 15.39 -1.38 -1.66
C THR A 98 16.21 -0.68 -2.73
N GLU A 99 15.69 -0.64 -3.95
CA GLU A 99 16.43 -0.14 -5.11
C GLU A 99 15.54 0.76 -5.98
N LEU A 100 16.08 1.88 -6.43
CA LEU A 100 15.38 2.89 -7.23
C LEU A 100 15.96 2.92 -8.65
N LEU A 101 15.08 2.85 -9.66
CA LEU A 101 15.42 3.11 -11.05
C LEU A 101 14.93 4.49 -11.45
N ILE A 102 15.82 5.31 -12.03
CA ILE A 102 15.51 6.64 -12.60
C ILE A 102 15.62 6.55 -14.11
N PHE A 103 14.53 6.82 -14.82
CA PHE A 103 14.46 6.64 -16.27
C PHE A 103 13.51 7.62 -16.93
N GLY A 104 13.67 7.82 -18.22
CA GLY A 104 12.77 8.71 -18.97
C GLY A 104 13.09 8.78 -20.45
N ASN A 105 12.34 9.65 -21.14
CA ASN A 105 12.55 9.96 -22.54
C ASN A 105 12.33 11.47 -22.74
N ALA A 106 13.35 12.15 -23.24
CA ALA A 106 13.30 13.60 -23.47
C ALA A 106 12.15 14.01 -24.41
N LYS A 107 11.86 13.17 -25.45
CA LYS A 107 10.75 13.45 -26.38
C LYS A 107 9.39 13.48 -25.69
N ALA A 108 9.19 12.68 -24.63
CA ALA A 108 7.96 12.66 -23.86
C ALA A 108 7.97 13.67 -22.71
N GLY A 109 9.11 13.87 -22.03
CA GLY A 109 9.20 14.76 -20.87
C GLY A 109 9.26 16.24 -21.24
N THR A 110 9.92 16.61 -22.32
CA THR A 110 10.08 18.03 -22.71
C THR A 110 8.74 18.74 -22.96
N PRO A 111 7.76 18.19 -23.69
CA PRO A 111 6.46 18.83 -23.83
C PRO A 111 5.75 19.10 -22.51
N LEU A 112 5.89 18.20 -21.51
CA LEU A 112 5.30 18.39 -20.20
C LEU A 112 5.96 19.57 -19.47
N MET A 113 7.30 19.69 -19.55
CA MET A 113 8.04 20.81 -18.97
C MET A 113 7.80 22.14 -19.73
N GLN A 114 7.52 22.08 -21.02
CA GLN A 114 7.10 23.28 -21.78
C GLN A 114 5.72 23.77 -21.34
N ALA A 115 4.80 22.87 -20.95
CA ALA A 115 3.50 23.23 -20.41
C ALA A 115 3.60 23.77 -18.96
N ASN A 116 4.44 23.15 -18.12
CA ASN A 116 4.78 23.63 -16.79
C ASN A 116 6.18 23.14 -16.40
N GLN A 117 7.14 24.05 -16.32
CA GLN A 117 8.54 23.73 -16.01
C GLN A 117 8.73 23.05 -14.66
N ALA A 118 7.86 23.36 -13.68
CA ALA A 118 7.95 22.81 -12.33
C ALA A 118 7.78 21.28 -12.26
N ILE A 119 7.15 20.62 -13.28
CA ILE A 119 7.08 19.17 -13.33
C ILE A 119 8.45 18.49 -13.44
N GLY A 120 9.47 19.26 -13.82
CA GLY A 120 10.85 18.77 -13.87
C GLY A 120 11.37 18.24 -12.54
N ILE A 121 10.78 18.64 -11.38
CA ILE A 121 11.13 18.08 -10.08
C ILE A 121 10.73 16.59 -9.94
N ASP A 122 9.67 16.18 -10.64
CA ASP A 122 9.17 14.80 -10.64
C ASP A 122 9.69 13.98 -11.83
N LEU A 123 10.30 14.64 -12.81
CA LEU A 123 10.97 14.00 -13.96
C LEU A 123 12.50 13.99 -13.74
N PRO A 124 13.22 12.97 -14.26
CA PRO A 124 12.73 11.75 -14.90
C PRO A 124 11.83 10.88 -13.99
N LEU A 125 11.05 9.97 -14.60
CA LEU A 125 10.23 9.02 -13.85
C LEU A 125 11.09 8.12 -12.97
N LYS A 126 10.49 7.63 -11.89
CA LYS A 126 11.15 6.77 -10.91
C LYS A 126 10.29 5.56 -10.61
N ALA A 127 10.94 4.41 -10.42
CA ALA A 127 10.29 3.20 -9.93
C ALA A 127 11.16 2.57 -8.85
N LEU A 128 10.53 2.14 -7.76
CA LEU A 128 11.16 1.53 -6.61
C LEU A 128 10.81 0.05 -6.57
N VAL A 129 11.81 -0.81 -6.39
CA VAL A 129 11.62 -2.22 -6.02
C VAL A 129 12.12 -2.39 -4.60
N TYR A 130 11.29 -3.02 -3.75
CA TYR A 130 11.63 -3.23 -2.35
C TYR A 130 11.01 -4.50 -1.79
N GLU A 131 11.61 -5.00 -0.70
CA GLU A 131 11.09 -6.10 0.09
C GLU A 131 10.47 -5.56 1.40
N ASP A 132 9.24 -5.96 1.70
CA ASP A 132 8.57 -5.56 2.94
C ASP A 132 8.98 -6.44 4.15
N ALA A 133 8.40 -6.15 5.32
CA ALA A 133 8.70 -6.89 6.54
C ALA A 133 8.25 -8.36 6.51
N ALA A 134 7.33 -8.71 5.62
CA ALA A 134 6.85 -10.08 5.43
C ALA A 134 7.66 -10.84 4.35
N GLY A 135 8.73 -10.24 3.80
CA GLY A 135 9.53 -10.83 2.73
C GLY A 135 8.87 -10.77 1.35
N LYS A 136 7.80 -9.98 1.21
CA LYS A 136 7.12 -9.81 -0.06
C LYS A 136 7.77 -8.70 -0.88
N VAL A 137 7.97 -8.97 -2.16
CA VAL A 137 8.59 -8.02 -3.09
C VAL A 137 7.52 -7.18 -3.79
N TRP A 138 7.78 -5.88 -3.87
CA TRP A 138 6.90 -4.89 -4.47
C TRP A 138 7.64 -4.03 -5.48
N LEU A 139 6.92 -3.61 -6.51
CA LEU A 139 7.33 -2.58 -7.47
C LEU A 139 6.35 -1.42 -7.38
N SER A 140 6.86 -0.22 -7.07
CA SER A 140 6.05 0.99 -6.93
C SER A 140 6.56 2.10 -7.83
N TYR A 141 5.65 2.91 -8.38
CA TYR A 141 5.98 4.10 -9.17
C TYR A 141 4.89 5.16 -9.07
N SER A 142 5.24 6.44 -9.26
CA SER A 142 4.26 7.51 -9.37
C SER A 142 3.52 7.44 -10.71
N ASP A 143 2.18 7.45 -10.68
CA ASP A 143 1.37 7.47 -11.90
C ASP A 143 1.60 8.78 -12.65
N PRO A 144 2.02 8.75 -13.93
CA PRO A 144 2.21 9.96 -14.72
C PRO A 144 0.97 10.86 -14.80
N ARG A 145 -0.23 10.31 -14.71
CA ARG A 145 -1.49 11.07 -14.68
C ARG A 145 -1.64 11.87 -13.40
N TRP A 146 -1.26 11.28 -12.27
CA TRP A 146 -1.24 11.98 -11.00
C TRP A 146 -0.20 13.11 -10.99
N LEU A 147 0.99 12.86 -11.55
CA LEU A 147 2.02 13.90 -11.69
C LEU A 147 1.51 15.07 -12.55
N ALA A 148 0.87 14.78 -13.69
CA ALA A 148 0.27 15.80 -14.54
C ALA A 148 -0.80 16.61 -13.82
N HIS A 149 -1.66 15.97 -13.05
CA HIS A 149 -2.68 16.63 -12.22
C HIS A 149 -2.03 17.51 -11.13
N ARG A 150 -1.05 16.99 -10.41
CA ARG A 150 -0.29 17.71 -9.37
C ARG A 150 0.30 19.01 -9.88
N HIS A 151 0.79 19.00 -11.12
CA HIS A 151 1.41 20.17 -11.77
C HIS A 151 0.47 20.99 -12.65
N GLY A 152 -0.83 20.68 -12.64
CA GLY A 152 -1.86 21.46 -13.36
C GLY A 152 -1.69 21.47 -14.87
N LEU A 153 -1.19 20.38 -15.48
CA LEU A 153 -0.89 20.36 -16.92
C LEU A 153 -2.12 20.44 -17.83
N GLY A 154 -3.32 20.22 -17.30
CA GLY A 154 -4.59 20.33 -18.05
C GLY A 154 -4.67 19.42 -19.27
N ALA A 155 -5.49 19.82 -20.25
CA ALA A 155 -5.80 19.03 -21.44
C ALA A 155 -4.61 18.89 -22.44
N VAL A 156 -3.66 19.83 -22.41
CA VAL A 156 -2.57 19.91 -23.39
C VAL A 156 -1.63 18.69 -23.35
N ALA A 157 -1.54 18.02 -22.22
CA ALA A 157 -0.61 16.91 -22.00
C ALA A 157 -1.30 15.52 -21.91
N VAL A 158 -2.62 15.43 -22.01
CA VAL A 158 -3.41 14.21 -21.71
C VAL A 158 -2.97 13.02 -22.54
N GLU A 159 -2.77 13.19 -23.85
CA GLU A 159 -2.38 12.09 -24.74
C GLU A 159 -0.97 11.56 -24.38
N THR A 160 0.00 12.46 -24.25
CA THR A 160 1.38 12.09 -23.86
C THR A 160 1.42 11.41 -22.49
N VAL A 161 0.70 11.94 -21.52
CA VAL A 161 0.64 11.41 -20.15
C VAL A 161 0.00 10.01 -20.13
N ASN A 162 -1.09 9.81 -20.88
CA ASN A 162 -1.74 8.50 -20.99
C ASN A 162 -0.82 7.46 -21.66
N ALA A 163 -0.10 7.85 -22.71
CA ALA A 163 0.88 6.99 -23.37
C ALA A 163 2.01 6.60 -22.39
N MET A 164 2.53 7.58 -21.62
CA MET A 164 3.55 7.32 -20.58
C MET A 164 3.03 6.36 -19.51
N ALA A 165 1.81 6.59 -19.00
CA ALA A 165 1.19 5.73 -17.98
C ALA A 165 0.98 4.31 -18.49
N ALA A 166 0.48 4.14 -19.72
CA ALA A 166 0.29 2.83 -20.34
C ALA A 166 1.62 2.10 -20.55
N ALA A 167 2.64 2.80 -21.04
CA ALA A 167 3.98 2.22 -21.25
C ALA A 167 4.62 1.76 -19.95
N LEU A 168 4.51 2.57 -18.88
CA LEU A 168 5.06 2.26 -17.57
C LEU A 168 4.31 1.09 -16.90
N ASN A 169 2.99 1.11 -16.94
CA ASN A 169 2.18 0.00 -16.41
C ASN A 169 2.50 -1.34 -17.12
N ALA A 170 2.65 -1.33 -18.44
CA ALA A 170 3.03 -2.52 -19.20
C ALA A 170 4.43 -3.04 -18.82
N ALA A 171 5.41 -2.13 -18.64
CA ALA A 171 6.76 -2.50 -18.24
C ALA A 171 6.77 -3.08 -16.81
N ALA A 172 6.07 -2.43 -15.87
CA ALA A 172 5.95 -2.86 -14.48
C ALA A 172 5.24 -4.22 -14.36
N THR A 173 4.13 -4.42 -15.09
CA THR A 173 3.41 -5.70 -15.11
C THR A 173 4.31 -6.83 -15.64
N LYS A 174 5.05 -6.60 -16.74
CA LYS A 174 5.98 -7.59 -17.30
C LYS A 174 7.16 -7.89 -16.36
N ALA A 175 7.60 -6.90 -15.59
CA ALA A 175 8.68 -7.07 -14.63
C ALA A 175 8.29 -7.89 -13.41
N THR A 176 7.01 -7.84 -13.02
CA THR A 176 6.52 -8.43 -11.78
C THR A 176 5.83 -9.78 -11.93
N LYS A 177 5.47 -10.17 -13.16
CA LYS A 177 4.74 -11.43 -13.44
C LYS A 177 5.56 -12.36 -14.34
N PRO A 178 5.42 -13.69 -14.16
CA PRO A 178 5.94 -14.66 -15.13
C PRO A 178 5.31 -14.45 -16.51
N PRO A 179 6.00 -14.88 -17.58
CA PRO A 179 5.47 -14.83 -18.95
C PRO A 179 4.25 -15.70 -19.14
#